data_fcaf871cd8b358193f23b449b3569ce8
#
_entry.id   fcaf871cd8b358193f23b449b3569ce8
#
_cell.length_a   1.000
_cell.length_b   1.000
_cell.length_c   1.000
_cell.angle_alpha   90.00
_cell.angle_beta   90.00
_cell.angle_gamma   90.00
#
_symmetry.space_group_name_H-M   'P 1'
#
loop_
_entity.id
_entity.type
_entity.pdbx_description
1 polymer ?
#
loop_
_entity_poly.entity_id
_entity_poly.type
_entity_poly.pdbx_seq_one_letter_code
_entity_poly.pdbx_strand_id
1 'polypeptide(L)' 'MQQILIIDDDIHIGNMLEEVLVKEGYGVLRAYSGTEALMLLSNKTPDLVLLDLMLPGLSGEQILPKIKNIPVIVVSAKID' A
#
# COMPACT_ATOMS: atom_id res chain seq x y z
N MET A 1 7.08 10.95 12.54
CA MET A 1 7.10 10.79 11.06
C MET A 1 5.87 10.01 10.64
N GLN A 2 5.17 10.48 9.63
CA GLN A 2 4.02 9.76 9.11
C GLN A 2 4.47 8.60 8.24
N GLN A 3 3.77 7.48 8.37
CA GLN A 3 4.09 6.27 7.62
C GLN A 3 3.04 5.98 6.57
N ILE A 4 3.51 5.62 5.39
CA ILE A 4 2.65 5.29 4.26
C ILE A 4 2.94 3.84 3.87
N LEU A 5 1.88 3.04 3.80
CA LEU A 5 1.98 1.66 3.34
C LEU A 5 1.67 1.61 1.86
N ILE A 6 2.61 1.10 1.08
CA ILE A 6 2.43 0.89 -0.36
C ILE A 6 2.15 -0.59 -0.57
N ILE A 7 0.95 -0.90 -1.10
CA ILE A 7 0.53 -2.26 -1.41
C ILE A 7 0.49 -2.40 -2.93
N ASP A 8 1.53 -2.99 -3.49
CA ASP A 8 1.68 -3.10 -4.94
C ASP A 8 2.66 -4.23 -5.24
N ASP A 9 2.29 -5.13 -6.14
CA ASP A 9 3.16 -6.23 -6.54
C ASP A 9 4.19 -5.81 -7.60
N ASP A 10 4.04 -4.63 -8.20
CA ASP A 10 5.02 -4.10 -9.14
C ASP A 10 6.14 -3.43 -8.38
N ILE A 11 7.30 -4.08 -8.39
CA ILE A 11 8.46 -3.60 -7.64
C ILE A 11 8.92 -2.23 -8.14
N HIS A 12 8.87 -2.02 -9.45
CA HIS A 12 9.36 -0.76 -10.05
C HIS A 12 8.47 0.42 -9.67
N ILE A 13 7.16 0.24 -9.75
CA ILE A 13 6.21 1.28 -9.37
C ILE A 13 6.36 1.59 -7.88
N GLY A 14 6.42 0.54 -7.06
CA GLY A 14 6.58 0.73 -5.63
C GLY A 14 7.88 1.43 -5.27
N ASN A 15 8.98 1.09 -5.94
CA ASN A 15 10.27 1.75 -5.71
C ASN A 15 10.20 3.23 -6.08
N MET A 16 9.54 3.55 -7.18
CA MET A 16 9.38 4.94 -7.62
C MET A 16 8.57 5.73 -6.59
N LEU A 17 7.46 5.18 -6.14
CA LEU A 17 6.62 5.83 -5.13
C LEU A 17 7.39 6.02 -3.83
N GLU A 18 8.10 4.99 -3.39
CA GLU A 18 8.88 5.06 -2.17
C GLU A 18 9.94 6.17 -2.24
N GLU A 19 10.65 6.26 -3.35
CA GLU A 19 11.68 7.28 -3.52
C GLU A 19 11.09 8.67 -3.38
N VAL A 20 9.97 8.93 -4.02
CA VAL A 20 9.31 10.25 -3.94
C VAL A 20 8.87 10.54 -2.52
N LEU A 21 8.25 9.57 -1.84
CA LEU A 21 7.71 9.77 -0.50
C LEU A 21 8.81 9.95 0.53
N VAL A 22 9.90 9.20 0.41
CA VAL A 22 11.03 9.35 1.33
C VAL A 22 11.64 10.75 1.19
N LYS A 23 11.76 11.26 -0.03
CA LYS A 23 12.25 12.61 -0.25
C LYS A 23 11.37 13.66 0.41
N GLU A 24 10.08 13.40 0.52
CA GLU A 24 9.14 14.32 1.15
C GLU A 24 9.06 14.13 2.67
N GLY A 25 9.87 13.25 3.23
CA GLY A 25 9.97 13.08 4.68
C GLY A 25 9.05 12.04 5.27
N TYR A 26 8.43 11.18 4.45
CA TYR A 26 7.57 10.11 4.95
C TYR A 26 8.35 8.84 5.22
N GLY A 27 7.90 8.06 6.20
CA GLY A 27 8.31 6.69 6.34
C GLY A 27 7.49 5.80 5.41
N VAL A 28 8.11 4.77 4.86
CA VAL A 28 7.44 3.89 3.90
C VAL A 28 7.50 2.45 4.36
N LEU A 29 6.35 1.78 4.31
CA LEU A 29 6.23 0.34 4.48
C LEU A 29 5.81 -0.24 3.14
N ARG A 30 6.31 -1.43 2.84
CA ARG A 30 6.04 -2.07 1.55
C ARG A 30 5.38 -3.42 1.77
N ALA A 31 4.31 -3.68 1.01
CA ALA A 31 3.71 -5.00 0.92
C ALA A 31 3.56 -5.33 -0.57
N TYR A 32 4.03 -6.52 -0.95
CA TYR A 32 4.07 -6.93 -2.35
C TYR A 32 2.88 -7.82 -2.71
N SER A 33 2.03 -8.11 -1.74
CA SER A 33 0.84 -8.92 -1.94
C SER A 33 -0.19 -8.54 -0.89
N GLY A 34 -1.42 -8.99 -1.10
CA GLY A 34 -2.48 -8.79 -0.11
C GLY A 34 -2.17 -9.50 1.20
N THR A 35 -1.58 -10.69 1.13
CA THR A 35 -1.19 -11.45 2.33
C THR A 35 -0.17 -10.68 3.16
N GLU A 36 0.86 -10.14 2.53
CA GLU A 36 1.85 -9.33 3.24
C GLU A 36 1.22 -8.08 3.84
N ALA A 37 0.29 -7.46 3.12
CA ALA A 37 -0.41 -6.28 3.63
C ALA A 37 -1.18 -6.60 4.90
N LEU A 38 -1.90 -7.72 4.92
CA LEU A 38 -2.65 -8.14 6.11
C LEU A 38 -1.72 -8.40 7.29
N MET A 39 -0.56 -9.02 7.04
CA MET A 39 0.41 -9.26 8.09
C MET A 39 0.95 -7.96 8.67
N LEU A 40 1.28 -7.00 7.82
CA LEU A 40 1.75 -5.70 8.29
C LEU A 40 0.67 -4.97 9.07
N LEU A 41 -0.56 -4.98 8.59
CA LEU A 41 -1.67 -4.28 9.23
C LEU A 41 -2.07 -4.90 10.57
N SER A 42 -1.72 -6.16 10.82
CA SER A 42 -1.97 -6.78 12.11
C SER A 42 -1.02 -6.25 13.19
N ASN A 43 0.12 -5.70 12.80
CA ASN A 43 1.16 -5.25 13.73
C ASN A 43 1.39 -3.74 13.69
N LYS A 44 1.02 -3.08 12.63
CA LYS A 44 1.30 -1.66 12.42
C LYS A 44 0.08 -0.95 11.88
N THR A 45 -0.05 0.32 12.24
CA THR A 45 -1.12 1.16 11.74
C THR A 45 -0.49 2.31 10.97
N PRO A 46 -0.43 2.21 9.63
CA PRO A 46 0.08 3.32 8.83
C PRO A 46 -0.88 4.49 8.82
N ASP A 47 -0.39 5.65 8.48
CA ASP A 47 -1.21 6.86 8.41
C ASP A 47 -1.95 6.97 7.08
N LEU A 48 -1.47 6.29 6.06
CA LEU A 48 -2.06 6.31 4.72
C LEU A 48 -1.70 5.02 4.01
N VAL A 49 -2.61 4.54 3.17
CA VAL A 49 -2.37 3.35 2.35
C VAL A 49 -2.49 3.74 0.88
N LEU A 50 -1.50 3.37 0.09
CA LEU A 50 -1.57 3.40 -1.37
C LEU A 50 -1.83 1.97 -1.84
N LEU A 51 -2.98 1.75 -2.44
CA LEU A 51 -3.45 0.41 -2.76
C LEU A 51 -3.58 0.22 -4.28
N ASP A 52 -2.90 -0.81 -4.78
CA ASP A 52 -3.09 -1.28 -6.14
C ASP A 52 -4.28 -2.23 -6.17
N LEU A 53 -5.25 -1.95 -7.03
CA LEU A 53 -6.45 -2.77 -7.16
C LEU A 53 -6.20 -4.11 -7.87
N MET A 54 -5.08 -4.23 -8.55
CA MET A 54 -4.78 -5.40 -9.37
C MET A 54 -3.89 -6.41 -8.65
N LEU A 55 -3.97 -6.47 -7.34
CA LEU A 55 -3.17 -7.40 -6.56
C LEU A 55 -3.59 -8.85 -6.80
N PRO A 56 -2.65 -9.74 -7.10
CA PRO A 56 -2.97 -11.15 -7.18
C PRO A 56 -3.26 -11.72 -5.79
N GLY A 57 -4.18 -12.67 -5.73
CA GLY A 57 -4.41 -13.48 -4.54
C GLY A 57 -5.33 -12.89 -3.48
N LEU A 58 -5.55 -11.59 -3.47
CA LEU A 58 -6.44 -10.96 -2.49
C LEU A 58 -7.17 -9.81 -3.13
N SER A 59 -8.48 -9.81 -3.05
CA SER A 59 -9.27 -8.71 -3.61
C SER A 59 -9.24 -7.50 -2.67
N GLY A 60 -9.49 -6.31 -3.24
CA GLY A 60 -9.65 -5.11 -2.43
C GLY A 60 -10.74 -5.26 -1.39
N GLU A 61 -11.78 -6.06 -1.70
CA GLU A 61 -12.87 -6.31 -0.77
C GLU A 61 -12.41 -7.01 0.50
N GLN A 62 -11.41 -7.87 0.39
CA GLN A 62 -10.88 -8.59 1.56
C GLN A 62 -10.00 -7.70 2.42
N ILE A 63 -9.32 -6.74 1.83
CA ILE A 63 -8.38 -5.90 2.55
C ILE A 63 -9.05 -4.65 3.12
N LEU A 64 -10.09 -4.11 2.46
CA LEU A 64 -10.75 -2.89 2.90
C LEU A 64 -11.26 -2.93 4.34
N PRO A 65 -11.85 -4.03 4.83
CA PRO A 65 -12.27 -4.06 6.23
C PRO A 65 -11.13 -3.90 7.23
N LYS A 66 -9.91 -4.26 6.84
CA LYS A 66 -8.73 -4.15 7.71
C LYS A 66 -8.17 -2.74 7.77
N ILE A 67 -8.52 -1.90 6.80
CA ILE A 67 -7.99 -0.55 6.69
C ILE A 67 -9.09 0.50 6.69
N LYS A 68 -10.27 0.15 7.19
CA LYS A 68 -11.45 1.04 7.10
C LYS A 68 -11.28 2.37 7.82
N ASN A 69 -10.39 2.45 8.80
CA ASN A 69 -10.13 3.68 9.55
C ASN A 69 -8.88 4.41 9.08
N ILE A 70 -8.29 3.96 7.98
CA ILE A 70 -7.06 4.53 7.45
C ILE A 70 -7.38 5.11 6.06
N PRO A 71 -6.97 6.35 5.78
CA PRO A 71 -7.16 6.89 4.43
C PRO A 71 -6.48 6.02 3.39
N VAL A 72 -7.17 5.77 2.29
CA VAL A 72 -6.67 4.93 1.21
C VAL A 72 -6.75 5.69 -0.09
N ILE A 73 -5.62 5.71 -0.81
CA ILE A 73 -5.57 6.22 -2.18
C ILE A 73 -5.36 5.02 -3.08
N VAL A 74 -6.27 4.85 -4.03
CA VAL A 74 -6.16 3.78 -5.01
C VAL A 74 -5.21 4.23 -6.11
N VAL A 75 -4.20 3.40 -6.36
CA VAL A 75 -3.23 3.64 -7.42
C VAL A 75 -3.41 2.55 -8.45
N SER A 76 -3.74 2.93 -9.68
CA SER A 76 -3.86 1.98 -10.76
C SER A 76 -2.89 2.37 -11.85
N ALA A 77 -1.97 1.46 -12.16
CA ALA A 77 -1.02 1.67 -13.24
C ALA A 77 -1.57 1.21 -14.58
N LYS A 78 -2.77 0.65 -14.59
CA LYS A 78 -3.33 0.09 -15.80
C LYS A 78 -3.99 1.20 -16.61
N ILE A 79 -3.48 1.38 -17.79
CA ILE A 79 -4.01 2.34 -18.76
C ILE A 79 -4.55 1.54 -19.92
N ASP A 80 -5.78 1.74 -20.26
CA ASP A 80 -6.38 1.09 -21.44
C ASP A 80 -6.22 1.96 -22.66
#